data_fac28b2848bf614f5612d88d7250be36
#
_entry.id   fac28b2848bf614f5612d88d7250be36
#
_cell.length_a   1.000
_cell.length_b   1.000
_cell.length_c   1.000
_cell.angle_alpha   90.00
_cell.angle_beta   90.00
_cell.angle_gamma   90.00
#
_symmetry.space_group_name_H-M   'P 1'
#
loop_
_entity.id
_entity.type
_entity.pdbx_description
1 polymer ?
#
loop_
_entity_poly.entity_id
_entity_poly.type
_entity_poly.pdbx_seq_one_letter_code
_entity_poly.pdbx_strand_id
1 'polypeptide(L)'
;MQREVIKANIVVFIASFCTLVIELVAGRIMAPYVGVSLYTWTSIIGVVLAGISIGAYLGGLLADRYPRPSTLGWLLFLSGLGALSISPLTNLIGEAQFHTSLMIRILLITTIIFFVPSCLLGMISPVVVKLTLKNLQKAGNVVGKIYAFSTLGSIFGTFATGFFLISWMGTRHILLTMGIILILSALVFGDFFVRHRALTLFFILLSFFLIFPLVGFYTYAVIYPGEMSLSVSPIQSLKSLYGYSFKPPLDEETYFFKESNYYTIKLKRSIRGNNGNPLESLALDHLVHSYTDLSDPLYLEYEYIRIYEEMVRWQSSKRKSFKVLFLGGGGYTFPRFIEAKYPNAEIEVVEIDPQIIRVSKEYLGISKKTKIRSINEDGRWFVMNCKEKESYDFIFGDAFNDLSIPYHLTTKEFAAQLKRLLKPNGLLLANVIDSFERGAFMPSYIRTLEEVFGRGNVHLLTLSSNYDHIGISTCVVVASPKGLDMEGFVKAVKGNGDKEITSHVMPQDRLQQYLKERPSVILTDDYVPVDNLIAPIFEERFGYQR
;
A
#
# COMPACT_ATOMS: atom_id res chain seq x y z
N MET A 1 0.32 -37.66 30.25
CA MET A 1 1.03 -37.65 28.93
C MET A 1 0.18 -37.08 27.81
N GLN A 2 -1.04 -37.56 27.58
CA GLN A 2 -1.91 -37.08 26.51
C GLN A 2 -2.30 -35.60 26.63
N ARG A 3 -2.65 -35.13 27.84
CA ARG A 3 -2.97 -33.72 28.13
C ARG A 3 -1.80 -32.77 27.89
N GLU A 4 -0.56 -33.16 28.18
CA GLU A 4 0.63 -32.30 27.94
C GLU A 4 0.94 -32.14 26.46
N VAL A 5 0.76 -33.21 25.67
CA VAL A 5 0.92 -33.14 24.20
C VAL A 5 -0.16 -32.27 23.59
N ILE A 6 -1.41 -32.34 24.07
CA ILE A 6 -2.50 -31.48 23.60
C ILE A 6 -2.20 -30.00 23.92
N LYS A 7 -1.77 -29.69 25.14
CA LYS A 7 -1.36 -28.33 25.52
C LYS A 7 -0.22 -27.81 24.61
N ALA A 8 0.81 -28.64 24.39
CA ALA A 8 1.93 -28.31 23.54
C ALA A 8 1.49 -27.96 22.11
N ASN A 9 0.61 -28.79 21.52
CA ASN A 9 0.08 -28.56 20.17
C ASN A 9 -0.73 -27.27 20.07
N ILE A 10 -1.55 -26.94 21.09
CA ILE A 10 -2.32 -25.70 21.15
C ILE A 10 -1.37 -24.50 21.23
N VAL A 11 -0.35 -24.55 22.08
CA VAL A 11 0.59 -23.43 22.26
C VAL A 11 1.35 -23.14 20.96
N VAL A 12 1.90 -24.16 20.29
CA VAL A 12 2.65 -23.94 19.05
C VAL A 12 1.72 -23.51 17.93
N PHE A 13 0.48 -24.00 17.89
CA PHE A 13 -0.52 -23.53 16.95
C PHE A 13 -0.78 -22.03 17.12
N ILE A 14 -1.07 -21.58 18.36
CA ILE A 14 -1.33 -20.16 18.66
C ILE A 14 -0.10 -19.30 18.35
N ALA A 15 1.09 -19.72 18.77
CA ALA A 15 2.31 -18.95 18.55
C ALA A 15 2.58 -18.78 17.04
N SER A 16 2.48 -19.86 16.25
CA SER A 16 2.70 -19.81 14.82
C SER A 16 1.60 -19.06 14.07
N PHE A 17 0.35 -19.19 14.53
CA PHE A 17 -0.77 -18.36 14.04
C PHE A 17 -0.45 -16.87 14.22
N CYS A 18 -0.09 -16.43 15.43
CA CYS A 18 0.24 -15.04 15.71
C CYS A 18 1.46 -14.57 14.90
N THR A 19 2.46 -15.43 14.71
CA THR A 19 3.66 -15.10 13.94
C THR A 19 3.31 -14.71 12.50
N LEU A 20 2.55 -15.55 11.79
CA LEU A 20 2.17 -15.29 10.41
C LEU A 20 1.17 -14.13 10.28
N VAL A 21 0.28 -13.97 11.26
CA VAL A 21 -0.60 -12.77 11.30
C VAL A 21 0.24 -11.51 11.40
N ILE A 22 1.23 -11.45 12.30
CA ILE A 22 2.12 -10.29 12.47
C ILE A 22 2.94 -10.04 11.20
N GLU A 23 3.48 -11.09 10.58
CA GLU A 23 4.27 -10.99 9.35
C GLU A 23 3.46 -10.37 8.18
N LEU A 24 2.23 -10.86 7.95
CA LEU A 24 1.38 -10.33 6.88
C LEU A 24 0.91 -8.90 7.14
N VAL A 25 0.62 -8.57 8.40
CA VAL A 25 0.24 -7.21 8.81
C VAL A 25 1.43 -6.25 8.70
N ALA A 26 2.67 -6.74 8.83
CA ALA A 26 3.88 -5.91 8.76
C ALA A 26 3.98 -5.12 7.45
N GLY A 27 3.67 -5.74 6.30
CA GLY A 27 3.67 -5.06 5.00
C GLY A 27 2.69 -3.88 4.96
N ARG A 28 1.51 -4.08 5.54
CA ARG A 28 0.46 -3.06 5.58
C ARG A 28 0.76 -1.91 6.54
N ILE A 29 1.33 -2.21 7.70
CA ILE A 29 1.66 -1.17 8.68
C ILE A 29 2.87 -0.35 8.27
N MET A 30 3.77 -0.93 7.46
CA MET A 30 4.94 -0.25 6.91
C MET A 30 4.63 0.57 5.66
N ALA A 31 3.58 0.22 4.90
CA ALA A 31 3.21 0.88 3.65
C ALA A 31 3.16 2.42 3.72
N PRO A 32 2.55 3.05 4.75
CA PRO A 32 2.49 4.52 4.84
C PRO A 32 3.85 5.21 5.03
N TYR A 33 4.92 4.48 5.37
CA TYR A 33 6.23 5.04 5.71
C TYR A 33 7.32 4.78 4.67
N VAL A 34 7.24 3.63 4.01
CA VAL A 34 8.29 3.18 3.06
C VAL A 34 7.73 2.69 1.73
N GLY A 35 6.41 2.80 1.54
CA GLY A 35 5.71 2.33 0.35
C GLY A 35 5.58 0.80 0.27
N VAL A 36 4.81 0.35 -0.74
CA VAL A 36 4.62 -1.07 -1.05
C VAL A 36 5.50 -1.41 -2.25
N SER A 37 6.61 -2.08 -2.00
CA SER A 37 7.57 -2.49 -3.04
C SER A 37 8.12 -3.88 -2.77
N LEU A 38 8.78 -4.47 -3.77
CA LEU A 38 9.52 -5.73 -3.58
C LEU A 38 10.57 -5.61 -2.47
N TYR A 39 11.23 -4.45 -2.36
CA TYR A 39 12.22 -4.18 -1.30
C TYR A 39 11.61 -4.24 0.09
N THR A 40 10.41 -3.68 0.27
CA THR A 40 9.66 -3.71 1.53
C THR A 40 9.30 -5.13 1.92
N TRP A 41 8.71 -5.90 1.01
CA TRP A 41 8.34 -7.29 1.25
C TRP A 41 9.55 -8.18 1.52
N THR A 42 10.61 -8.06 0.72
CA THR A 42 11.86 -8.83 0.92
C THR A 42 12.49 -8.53 2.29
N SER A 43 12.51 -7.26 2.70
CA SER A 43 13.05 -6.87 4.01
C SER A 43 12.22 -7.45 5.16
N ILE A 44 10.90 -7.38 5.09
CA ILE A 44 10.00 -7.92 6.11
C ILE A 44 10.20 -9.44 6.24
N ILE A 45 10.07 -10.17 5.14
CA ILE A 45 10.21 -11.63 5.13
C ILE A 45 11.60 -12.02 5.63
N GLY A 46 12.66 -11.39 5.13
CA GLY A 46 14.03 -11.68 5.52
C GLY A 46 14.29 -11.45 7.01
N VAL A 47 13.83 -10.31 7.57
CA VAL A 47 14.01 -9.96 8.99
C VAL A 47 13.20 -10.89 9.89
N VAL A 48 11.95 -11.18 9.55
CA VAL A 48 11.08 -12.09 10.33
C VAL A 48 11.67 -13.50 10.34
N LEU A 49 12.09 -14.04 9.18
CA LEU A 49 12.72 -15.36 9.10
C LEU A 49 14.06 -15.40 9.85
N ALA A 50 14.88 -14.35 9.77
CA ALA A 50 16.11 -14.24 10.55
C ALA A 50 15.81 -14.22 12.06
N GLY A 51 14.80 -13.45 12.48
CA GLY A 51 14.33 -13.43 13.85
C GLY A 51 13.87 -14.81 14.34
N ILE A 52 13.02 -15.49 13.58
CA ILE A 52 12.55 -16.85 13.91
C ILE A 52 13.72 -17.83 14.00
N SER A 53 14.67 -17.77 13.06
CA SER A 53 15.82 -18.68 13.01
C SER A 53 16.74 -18.49 14.22
N ILE A 54 17.12 -17.25 14.51
CA ILE A 54 17.96 -16.90 15.68
C ILE A 54 17.18 -17.22 16.97
N GLY A 55 15.88 -16.91 16.99
CA GLY A 55 15.01 -17.26 18.09
C GLY A 55 14.96 -18.75 18.36
N ALA A 56 14.83 -19.58 17.33
CA ALA A 56 14.83 -21.03 17.47
C ALA A 56 16.15 -21.55 18.08
N TYR A 57 17.29 -21.01 17.64
CA TYR A 57 18.59 -21.35 18.21
C TYR A 57 18.67 -20.94 19.68
N LEU A 58 18.36 -19.68 20.01
CA LEU A 58 18.40 -19.18 21.40
C LEU A 58 17.38 -19.88 22.29
N GLY A 59 16.18 -20.19 21.74
CA GLY A 59 15.14 -20.95 22.43
C GLY A 59 15.58 -22.36 22.78
N GLY A 60 16.36 -23.02 21.91
CA GLY A 60 16.99 -24.32 22.18
C GLY A 60 17.96 -24.25 23.36
N LEU A 61 18.88 -23.28 23.34
CA LEU A 61 19.82 -23.04 24.44
C LEU A 61 19.11 -22.75 25.78
N LEU A 62 18.07 -21.90 25.71
CA LEU A 62 17.26 -21.54 26.88
C LEU A 62 16.51 -22.76 27.43
N ALA A 63 15.95 -23.58 26.54
CA ALA A 63 15.22 -24.82 26.92
C ALA A 63 16.12 -25.85 27.61
N ASP A 64 17.37 -25.97 27.19
CA ASP A 64 18.35 -26.85 27.81
C ASP A 64 18.76 -26.37 29.19
N ARG A 65 18.90 -25.05 29.37
CA ARG A 65 19.33 -24.47 30.67
C ARG A 65 18.17 -24.36 31.66
N TYR A 66 16.96 -24.04 31.19
CA TYR A 66 15.80 -23.79 32.04
C TYR A 66 14.55 -24.53 31.52
N PRO A 67 14.50 -25.87 31.60
CA PRO A 67 13.37 -26.68 31.08
C PRO A 67 12.15 -26.62 32.01
N ARG A 68 11.57 -25.43 32.15
CA ARG A 68 10.45 -25.19 33.09
C ARG A 68 9.25 -24.62 32.34
N PRO A 69 8.00 -24.96 32.72
CA PRO A 69 6.79 -24.35 32.16
C PRO A 69 6.78 -22.80 32.31
N SER A 70 7.38 -22.28 33.41
CA SER A 70 7.51 -20.82 33.58
C SER A 70 8.36 -20.14 32.50
N THR A 71 9.36 -20.83 31.95
CA THR A 71 10.15 -20.31 30.81
C THR A 71 9.27 -20.09 29.59
N LEU A 72 8.39 -21.05 29.29
CA LEU A 72 7.40 -20.91 28.22
C LEU A 72 6.43 -19.75 28.50
N GLY A 73 5.96 -19.63 29.76
CA GLY A 73 5.09 -18.54 30.16
C GLY A 73 5.74 -17.16 29.93
N TRP A 74 6.99 -16.98 30.35
CA TRP A 74 7.72 -15.72 30.11
C TRP A 74 7.94 -15.43 28.63
N LEU A 75 8.25 -16.44 27.79
CA LEU A 75 8.40 -16.26 26.35
C LEU A 75 7.08 -15.82 25.69
N LEU A 76 5.96 -16.47 26.03
CA LEU A 76 4.65 -16.07 25.52
C LEU A 76 4.28 -14.65 25.95
N PHE A 77 4.56 -14.29 27.20
CA PHE A 77 4.31 -12.96 27.73
C PHE A 77 5.15 -11.88 27.01
N LEU A 78 6.47 -12.11 26.91
CA LEU A 78 7.38 -11.18 26.22
C LEU A 78 7.06 -11.09 24.73
N SER A 79 6.67 -12.20 24.08
CA SER A 79 6.20 -12.19 22.69
C SER A 79 4.95 -11.34 22.51
N GLY A 80 4.02 -11.41 23.48
CA GLY A 80 2.82 -10.58 23.49
C GLY A 80 3.16 -9.09 23.65
N LEU A 81 4.06 -8.73 24.56
CA LEU A 81 4.57 -7.35 24.70
C LEU A 81 5.29 -6.89 23.43
N GLY A 82 6.10 -7.77 22.81
CA GLY A 82 6.74 -7.51 21.54
C GLY A 82 5.74 -7.19 20.43
N ALA A 83 4.67 -7.99 20.31
CA ALA A 83 3.60 -7.71 19.34
C ALA A 83 2.90 -6.37 19.60
N LEU A 84 2.64 -6.03 20.86
CA LEU A 84 2.04 -4.74 21.26
C LEU A 84 2.96 -3.56 20.97
N SER A 85 4.29 -3.75 21.07
CA SER A 85 5.26 -2.68 20.82
C SER A 85 5.43 -2.31 19.34
N ILE A 86 5.02 -3.16 18.40
CA ILE A 86 5.17 -2.91 16.96
C ILE A 86 4.49 -1.59 16.55
N SER A 87 3.22 -1.39 16.93
CA SER A 87 2.47 -0.18 16.53
C SER A 87 3.11 1.13 17.03
N PRO A 88 3.44 1.29 18.32
CA PRO A 88 4.12 2.50 18.79
C PRO A 88 5.54 2.67 18.22
N LEU A 89 6.31 1.59 18.04
CA LEU A 89 7.62 1.65 17.39
C LEU A 89 7.52 2.09 15.94
N THR A 90 6.51 1.62 15.21
CA THR A 90 6.27 2.06 13.83
C THR A 90 5.97 3.54 13.76
N ASN A 91 5.15 4.08 14.68
CA ASN A 91 4.89 5.53 14.74
C ASN A 91 6.15 6.34 15.05
N LEU A 92 7.02 5.81 15.93
CA LEU A 92 8.26 6.49 16.32
C LEU A 92 9.32 6.48 15.22
N ILE A 93 9.51 5.35 14.56
CA ILE A 93 10.68 5.09 13.70
C ILE A 93 10.31 5.14 12.22
N GLY A 94 9.02 4.98 11.87
CA GLY A 94 8.58 4.93 10.49
C GLY A 94 8.98 6.16 9.67
N GLU A 95 8.93 7.35 10.26
CA GLU A 95 9.32 8.61 9.64
C GLU A 95 10.83 8.94 9.81
N ALA A 96 11.59 8.09 10.51
CA ALA A 96 13.00 8.36 10.76
C ALA A 96 13.79 8.42 9.44
N GLN A 97 14.55 9.50 9.29
CA GLN A 97 15.44 9.69 8.16
C GLN A 97 16.82 9.13 8.49
N PHE A 98 17.11 7.95 7.96
CA PHE A 98 18.46 7.41 8.00
C PHE A 98 19.22 7.88 6.75
N HIS A 99 20.42 8.44 6.93
CA HIS A 99 21.27 8.91 5.83
C HIS A 99 21.93 7.73 5.08
N THR A 100 21.08 6.86 4.49
CA THR A 100 21.50 5.64 3.79
C THR A 100 20.66 5.43 2.55
N SER A 101 21.05 4.48 1.70
CA SER A 101 20.23 4.10 0.55
C SER A 101 18.84 3.59 1.00
N LEU A 102 17.85 3.74 0.16
CA LEU A 102 16.46 3.33 0.43
C LEU A 102 16.36 1.88 0.93
N MET A 103 17.07 0.95 0.27
CA MET A 103 17.07 -0.47 0.68
C MET A 103 17.57 -0.66 2.10
N ILE A 104 18.69 -0.01 2.47
CA ILE A 104 19.27 -0.10 3.81
C ILE A 104 18.32 0.55 4.82
N ARG A 105 17.71 1.67 4.50
CA ARG A 105 16.71 2.34 5.35
C ARG A 105 15.54 1.41 5.65
N ILE A 106 14.92 0.81 4.62
CA ILE A 106 13.80 -0.13 4.78
C ILE A 106 14.23 -1.32 5.67
N LEU A 107 15.39 -1.90 5.40
CA LEU A 107 15.93 -3.02 6.17
C LEU A 107 16.17 -2.64 7.64
N LEU A 108 16.74 -1.47 7.92
CA LEU A 108 16.98 -0.99 9.29
C LEU A 108 15.67 -0.77 10.05
N ILE A 109 14.71 -0.04 9.47
CA ILE A 109 13.42 0.22 10.09
C ILE A 109 12.71 -1.11 10.40
N THR A 110 12.66 -2.00 9.42
CA THR A 110 12.03 -3.33 9.55
C THR A 110 12.72 -4.15 10.65
N THR A 111 14.06 -4.12 10.71
CA THR A 111 14.83 -4.85 11.74
C THR A 111 14.53 -4.33 13.14
N ILE A 112 14.50 -3.02 13.34
CA ILE A 112 14.23 -2.41 14.65
C ILE A 112 12.82 -2.78 15.14
N ILE A 113 11.84 -2.80 14.25
CA ILE A 113 10.44 -3.01 14.62
C ILE A 113 10.12 -4.50 14.80
N PHE A 114 10.55 -5.38 13.88
CA PHE A 114 10.04 -6.75 13.80
C PHE A 114 11.02 -7.82 14.27
N PHE A 115 12.33 -7.57 14.34
CA PHE A 115 13.32 -8.61 14.67
C PHE A 115 13.11 -9.18 16.07
N VAL A 116 12.98 -8.33 17.10
CA VAL A 116 12.86 -8.77 18.49
C VAL A 116 11.54 -9.54 18.70
N PRO A 117 10.35 -9.04 18.28
CA PRO A 117 9.11 -9.83 18.36
C PRO A 117 9.20 -11.19 17.67
N SER A 118 9.78 -11.25 16.47
CA SER A 118 9.93 -12.50 15.71
C SER A 118 10.90 -13.48 16.38
N CYS A 119 11.98 -12.96 16.95
CA CYS A 119 12.96 -13.76 17.70
C CYS A 119 12.30 -14.42 18.93
N LEU A 120 11.53 -13.65 19.71
CA LEU A 120 10.82 -14.18 20.88
C LEU A 120 9.80 -15.25 20.49
N LEU A 121 9.05 -15.04 19.42
CA LEU A 121 8.10 -16.05 18.90
C LEU A 121 8.82 -17.31 18.41
N GLY A 122 9.97 -17.17 17.75
CA GLY A 122 10.81 -18.28 17.30
C GLY A 122 11.33 -19.16 18.45
N MET A 123 11.55 -18.58 19.64
CA MET A 123 12.03 -19.33 20.82
C MET A 123 10.99 -20.31 21.39
N ILE A 124 9.69 -20.13 21.11
CA ILE A 124 8.60 -20.90 21.74
C ILE A 124 8.65 -22.38 21.34
N SER A 125 8.81 -22.66 20.06
CA SER A 125 8.75 -24.04 19.52
C SER A 125 9.81 -24.99 20.13
N PRO A 126 11.11 -24.64 20.20
CA PRO A 126 12.12 -25.48 20.84
C PRO A 126 11.85 -25.73 22.34
N VAL A 127 11.37 -24.71 23.05
CA VAL A 127 11.02 -24.84 24.48
C VAL A 127 9.84 -25.82 24.66
N VAL A 128 8.81 -25.71 23.80
CA VAL A 128 7.67 -26.64 23.83
C VAL A 128 8.10 -28.07 23.54
N VAL A 129 8.98 -28.28 22.54
CA VAL A 129 9.55 -29.60 22.22
C VAL A 129 10.25 -30.17 23.44
N LYS A 130 11.13 -29.39 24.09
CA LYS A 130 11.89 -29.84 25.27
C LYS A 130 10.98 -30.23 26.45
N LEU A 131 9.95 -29.43 26.71
CA LEU A 131 9.00 -29.70 27.82
C LEU A 131 8.11 -30.93 27.56
N THR A 132 7.87 -31.25 26.28
CA THR A 132 6.97 -32.34 25.89
C THR A 132 7.71 -33.65 25.68
N LEU A 133 8.98 -33.63 25.34
CA LEU A 133 9.80 -34.77 25.02
C LEU A 133 10.29 -35.49 26.29
N LYS A 134 9.53 -36.48 26.76
CA LYS A 134 9.86 -37.31 27.96
C LYS A 134 10.54 -38.64 27.60
N ASN A 135 10.41 -39.13 26.36
CA ASN A 135 10.96 -40.38 25.92
C ASN A 135 11.55 -40.24 24.52
N LEU A 136 12.86 -40.47 24.40
CA LEU A 136 13.60 -40.38 23.16
C LEU A 136 13.13 -41.35 22.06
N GLN A 137 12.63 -42.52 22.44
CA GLN A 137 12.09 -43.51 21.49
C GLN A 137 10.83 -43.01 20.75
N LYS A 138 10.13 -42.02 21.31
CA LYS A 138 8.93 -41.41 20.72
C LYS A 138 9.22 -40.01 20.18
N ALA A 139 10.49 -39.60 20.09
CA ALA A 139 10.88 -38.24 19.71
C ALA A 139 10.33 -37.84 18.33
N GLY A 140 10.44 -38.72 17.35
CA GLY A 140 9.94 -38.43 15.98
C GLY A 140 8.44 -38.13 15.95
N ASN A 141 7.61 -38.90 16.70
CA ASN A 141 6.16 -38.68 16.76
C ASN A 141 5.80 -37.37 17.47
N VAL A 142 6.49 -37.03 18.57
CA VAL A 142 6.23 -35.80 19.34
C VAL A 142 6.65 -34.58 18.53
N VAL A 143 7.86 -34.60 17.99
CA VAL A 143 8.37 -33.48 17.16
C VAL A 143 7.53 -33.30 15.89
N GLY A 144 7.19 -34.39 15.21
CA GLY A 144 6.34 -34.37 14.03
C GLY A 144 4.96 -33.75 14.27
N LYS A 145 4.31 -34.09 15.42
CA LYS A 145 3.04 -33.48 15.80
C LYS A 145 3.17 -31.99 16.11
N ILE A 146 4.16 -31.59 16.89
CA ILE A 146 4.42 -30.19 17.21
C ILE A 146 4.66 -29.38 15.93
N TYR A 147 5.48 -29.90 15.02
CA TYR A 147 5.74 -29.27 13.72
C TYR A 147 4.47 -29.15 12.87
N ALA A 148 3.66 -30.23 12.78
CA ALA A 148 2.42 -30.22 12.03
C ALA A 148 1.42 -29.17 12.58
N PHE A 149 1.24 -29.10 13.92
CA PHE A 149 0.36 -28.10 14.52
C PHE A 149 0.90 -26.67 14.40
N SER A 150 2.21 -26.48 14.47
CA SER A 150 2.87 -25.20 14.17
C SER A 150 2.56 -24.74 12.73
N THR A 151 2.75 -25.63 11.75
CA THR A 151 2.46 -25.33 10.33
C THR A 151 0.97 -25.06 10.10
N LEU A 152 0.07 -25.84 10.73
CA LEU A 152 -1.37 -25.57 10.67
C LEU A 152 -1.70 -24.18 11.25
N GLY A 153 -1.11 -23.81 12.39
CA GLY A 153 -1.27 -22.47 12.94
C GLY A 153 -0.86 -21.37 11.96
N SER A 154 0.29 -21.54 11.30
CA SER A 154 0.77 -20.63 10.27
C SER A 154 -0.21 -20.52 9.09
N ILE A 155 -0.69 -21.64 8.57
CA ILE A 155 -1.66 -21.67 7.46
C ILE A 155 -2.96 -20.96 7.85
N PHE A 156 -3.52 -21.27 9.01
CA PHE A 156 -4.73 -20.61 9.50
C PHE A 156 -4.51 -19.12 9.74
N GLY A 157 -3.35 -18.72 10.28
CA GLY A 157 -2.97 -17.32 10.46
C GLY A 157 -2.93 -16.57 9.14
N THR A 158 -2.32 -17.18 8.13
CA THR A 158 -2.23 -16.60 6.78
C THR A 158 -3.61 -16.35 6.17
N PHE A 159 -4.46 -17.38 6.11
CA PHE A 159 -5.79 -17.23 5.53
C PHE A 159 -6.70 -16.32 6.35
N ALA A 160 -6.66 -16.42 7.68
CA ALA A 160 -7.43 -15.54 8.55
C ALA A 160 -7.07 -14.07 8.32
N THR A 161 -5.77 -13.75 8.21
CA THR A 161 -5.30 -12.38 7.99
C THR A 161 -5.74 -11.85 6.64
N GLY A 162 -5.45 -12.59 5.56
CA GLY A 162 -5.70 -12.12 4.21
C GLY A 162 -7.19 -12.02 3.86
N PHE A 163 -8.02 -12.94 4.34
CA PHE A 163 -9.42 -12.98 3.94
C PHE A 163 -10.36 -12.28 4.91
N PHE A 164 -10.00 -12.17 6.20
CA PHE A 164 -10.94 -11.71 7.22
C PHE A 164 -10.39 -10.58 8.09
N LEU A 165 -9.24 -10.76 8.75
CA LEU A 165 -8.84 -9.88 9.84
C LEU A 165 -8.57 -8.44 9.37
N ILE A 166 -7.88 -8.26 8.25
CA ILE A 166 -7.56 -6.93 7.70
C ILE A 166 -8.85 -6.16 7.39
N SER A 167 -9.83 -6.82 6.77
CA SER A 167 -11.11 -6.19 6.41
C SER A 167 -11.97 -5.82 7.62
N TRP A 168 -11.86 -6.59 8.73
CA TRP A 168 -12.72 -6.43 9.89
C TRP A 168 -12.19 -5.44 10.93
N MET A 169 -10.88 -5.49 11.21
CA MET A 169 -10.31 -4.85 12.40
C MET A 169 -9.31 -3.74 12.09
N GLY A 170 -8.68 -3.78 10.92
CA GLY A 170 -7.52 -2.95 10.62
C GLY A 170 -6.23 -3.46 11.29
N THR A 171 -5.09 -3.07 10.74
CA THR A 171 -3.78 -3.64 11.07
C THR A 171 -3.40 -3.49 12.54
N ARG A 172 -3.66 -2.32 13.12
CA ARG A 172 -3.27 -2.01 14.51
C ARG A 172 -4.09 -2.79 15.54
N HIS A 173 -5.38 -2.97 15.30
CA HIS A 173 -6.23 -3.78 16.18
C HIS A 173 -5.88 -5.26 16.07
N ILE A 174 -5.42 -5.72 14.89
CA ILE A 174 -4.91 -7.09 14.74
C ILE A 174 -3.68 -7.29 15.61
N LEU A 175 -2.69 -6.38 15.57
CA LEU A 175 -1.50 -6.47 16.43
C LEU A 175 -1.86 -6.48 17.92
N LEU A 176 -2.80 -5.62 18.34
CA LEU A 176 -3.34 -5.60 19.69
C LEU A 176 -3.93 -6.96 20.07
N THR A 177 -4.76 -7.52 19.20
CA THR A 177 -5.42 -8.81 19.42
C THR A 177 -4.40 -9.95 19.53
N MET A 178 -3.38 -9.98 18.66
CA MET A 178 -2.31 -10.99 18.72
C MET A 178 -1.51 -10.86 20.01
N GLY A 179 -1.18 -9.65 20.43
CA GLY A 179 -0.49 -9.40 21.70
C GLY A 179 -1.30 -9.90 22.91
N ILE A 180 -2.60 -9.60 22.93
CA ILE A 180 -3.52 -10.07 24.00
C ILE A 180 -3.62 -11.61 24.00
N ILE A 181 -3.78 -12.25 22.83
CA ILE A 181 -3.85 -13.71 22.70
C ILE A 181 -2.59 -14.37 23.28
N LEU A 182 -1.40 -13.83 22.97
CA LEU A 182 -0.13 -14.34 23.47
C LEU A 182 -0.01 -14.17 24.99
N ILE A 183 -0.41 -13.01 25.54
CA ILE A 183 -0.42 -12.76 27.00
C ILE A 183 -1.40 -13.69 27.70
N LEU A 184 -2.61 -13.85 27.18
CA LEU A 184 -3.58 -14.80 27.74
C LEU A 184 -3.06 -16.24 27.66
N SER A 185 -2.38 -16.61 26.57
CA SER A 185 -1.73 -17.91 26.45
C SER A 185 -0.63 -18.10 27.50
N ALA A 186 0.12 -17.04 27.84
CA ALA A 186 1.08 -17.09 28.94
C ALA A 186 0.42 -17.38 30.29
N LEU A 187 -0.75 -16.80 30.55
CA LEU A 187 -1.53 -17.02 31.77
C LEU A 187 -2.05 -18.46 31.87
N VAL A 188 -2.46 -19.05 30.72
CA VAL A 188 -3.07 -20.38 30.69
C VAL A 188 -2.02 -21.51 30.74
N PHE A 189 -0.91 -21.32 30.00
CA PHE A 189 0.07 -22.39 29.76
C PHE A 189 1.39 -22.21 30.51
N GLY A 190 1.67 -21.01 31.06
CA GLY A 190 2.86 -20.74 31.85
C GLY A 190 2.57 -20.89 33.35
N ASP A 191 3.10 -21.93 34.00
CA ASP A 191 2.87 -22.21 35.42
C ASP A 191 3.48 -21.19 36.41
N PHE A 192 3.84 -19.99 35.97
CA PHE A 192 4.44 -18.99 36.87
C PHE A 192 3.43 -18.29 37.79
N PHE A 193 2.14 -18.62 37.65
CA PHE A 193 1.06 -18.01 38.43
C PHE A 193 0.55 -18.87 39.63
N VAL A 194 1.06 -20.09 39.81
CA VAL A 194 0.45 -21.04 40.73
C VAL A 194 0.42 -20.52 42.17
N ARG A 195 1.37 -19.68 42.58
CA ARG A 195 1.48 -19.19 43.95
C ARG A 195 0.90 -17.80 44.21
N HIS A 196 0.82 -16.94 43.17
CA HIS A 196 0.44 -15.51 43.30
C HIS A 196 -0.34 -14.98 42.09
N ARG A 197 -1.35 -15.69 41.60
CA ARG A 197 -2.11 -15.35 40.37
C ARG A 197 -2.61 -13.92 40.32
N ALA A 198 -3.18 -13.42 41.43
CA ALA A 198 -3.73 -12.06 41.50
C ALA A 198 -2.63 -10.97 41.42
N LEU A 199 -1.49 -11.20 42.10
CA LEU A 199 -0.39 -10.25 42.16
C LEU A 199 0.30 -10.12 40.77
N THR A 200 0.45 -11.22 40.08
CA THR A 200 1.09 -11.24 38.76
C THR A 200 0.16 -10.71 37.68
N LEU A 201 -1.15 -10.97 37.75
CA LEU A 201 -2.14 -10.33 36.90
C LEU A 201 -2.13 -8.80 37.12
N PHE A 202 -2.01 -8.37 38.36
CA PHE A 202 -1.87 -6.96 38.72
C PHE A 202 -0.60 -6.34 38.12
N PHE A 203 0.56 -7.01 38.22
CA PHE A 203 1.81 -6.52 37.64
C PHE A 203 1.80 -6.53 36.10
N ILE A 204 1.10 -7.47 35.47
CA ILE A 204 0.91 -7.50 34.02
C ILE A 204 0.04 -6.33 33.58
N LEU A 205 -1.10 -6.13 34.22
CA LEU A 205 -1.97 -5.01 33.95
C LEU A 205 -1.25 -3.68 34.23
N LEU A 206 -0.52 -3.61 35.33
CA LEU A 206 0.27 -2.44 35.70
C LEU A 206 1.40 -2.17 34.68
N SER A 207 2.12 -3.20 34.21
CA SER A 207 3.14 -3.03 33.19
C SER A 207 2.54 -2.62 31.84
N PHE A 208 1.38 -3.16 31.48
CA PHE A 208 0.64 -2.71 30.31
C PHE A 208 0.20 -1.24 30.45
N PHE A 209 -0.33 -0.85 31.60
CA PHE A 209 -0.73 0.53 31.86
C PHE A 209 0.44 1.51 32.03
N LEU A 210 1.64 1.05 32.40
CA LEU A 210 2.82 1.90 32.60
C LEU A 210 3.72 1.95 31.37
N ILE A 211 4.02 0.81 30.75
CA ILE A 211 4.95 0.74 29.61
C ILE A 211 4.29 1.35 28.34
N PHE A 212 3.03 1.07 28.13
CA PHE A 212 2.33 1.52 26.94
C PHE A 212 2.18 3.05 26.86
N PRO A 213 1.74 3.74 27.93
CA PRO A 213 1.74 5.19 27.96
C PRO A 213 3.14 5.82 27.96
N LEU A 214 4.16 5.18 28.58
CA LEU A 214 5.53 5.69 28.55
C LEU A 214 6.13 5.66 27.15
N VAL A 215 5.93 4.59 26.40
CA VAL A 215 6.36 4.51 24.99
C VAL A 215 5.58 5.54 24.15
N GLY A 216 4.26 5.66 24.35
CA GLY A 216 3.44 6.68 23.68
C GLY A 216 3.85 8.11 24.05
N PHE A 217 4.18 8.37 25.33
CA PHE A 217 4.68 9.67 25.80
C PHE A 217 6.04 10.01 25.17
N TYR A 218 6.96 9.04 25.15
CA TYR A 218 8.26 9.24 24.54
C TYR A 218 8.15 9.49 23.03
N THR A 219 7.28 8.75 22.34
CA THR A 219 6.99 8.94 20.91
C THR A 219 6.40 10.32 20.64
N TYR A 220 5.43 10.75 21.41
CA TYR A 220 4.83 12.09 21.27
C TYR A 220 5.85 13.20 21.54
N ALA A 221 6.64 13.08 22.61
CA ALA A 221 7.66 14.06 22.99
C ALA A 221 8.79 14.21 21.94
N VAL A 222 9.12 13.13 21.24
CA VAL A 222 10.17 13.14 20.18
C VAL A 222 9.62 13.73 18.86
N ILE A 223 8.35 13.48 18.53
CA ILE A 223 7.75 13.95 17.27
C ILE A 223 7.25 15.39 17.37
N TYR A 224 6.77 15.80 18.55
CA TYR A 224 6.21 17.15 18.80
C TYR A 224 6.91 17.87 19.96
N PRO A 225 8.20 18.21 19.84
CA PRO A 225 8.97 18.80 20.95
C PRO A 225 8.49 20.18 21.40
N GLY A 226 7.63 20.86 20.61
CA GLY A 226 7.11 22.21 20.92
C GLY A 226 5.71 22.26 21.54
N GLU A 227 4.96 21.17 21.58
CA GLU A 227 3.55 21.15 22.01
C GLU A 227 3.32 20.67 23.47
N MET A 228 4.37 20.34 24.20
CA MET A 228 4.24 19.90 25.60
C MET A 228 3.90 21.05 26.53
N SER A 229 2.63 21.40 26.65
CA SER A 229 2.17 22.23 27.76
C SER A 229 1.80 21.33 28.96
N LEU A 230 2.44 21.60 30.10
CA LEU A 230 2.21 20.92 31.39
C LEU A 230 0.80 21.12 31.99
N SER A 231 -0.13 21.73 31.25
CA SER A 231 -1.47 22.11 31.72
C SER A 231 -2.57 21.08 31.44
N VAL A 232 -2.24 19.92 30.84
CA VAL A 232 -3.24 18.89 30.50
C VAL A 232 -3.43 17.93 31.67
N SER A 233 -4.69 17.63 32.03
CA SER A 233 -4.98 16.68 33.12
C SER A 233 -4.37 15.28 32.85
N PRO A 234 -3.90 14.54 33.86
CA PRO A 234 -3.30 13.20 33.66
C PRO A 234 -4.22 12.22 32.91
N ILE A 235 -5.53 12.36 33.05
CA ILE A 235 -6.52 11.50 32.35
C ILE A 235 -6.64 11.85 30.88
N GLN A 236 -6.57 13.15 30.53
CA GLN A 236 -6.55 13.58 29.13
C GLN A 236 -5.25 13.19 28.44
N SER A 237 -4.12 13.32 29.15
CA SER A 237 -2.82 12.84 28.67
C SER A 237 -2.83 11.32 28.44
N LEU A 238 -3.42 10.53 29.34
CA LEU A 238 -3.57 9.08 29.15
C LEU A 238 -4.47 8.73 27.96
N LYS A 239 -5.58 9.45 27.75
CA LYS A 239 -6.46 9.24 26.60
C LYS A 239 -5.79 9.60 25.28
N SER A 240 -5.04 10.69 25.23
CA SER A 240 -4.30 11.12 24.03
C SER A 240 -3.15 10.15 23.73
N LEU A 241 -2.38 9.74 24.73
CA LEU A 241 -1.31 8.76 24.63
C LEU A 241 -1.80 7.38 24.15
N TYR A 242 -2.94 6.92 24.70
CA TYR A 242 -3.57 5.67 24.28
C TYR A 242 -4.08 5.79 22.82
N GLY A 243 -4.70 6.90 22.48
CA GLY A 243 -5.15 7.19 21.12
C GLY A 243 -4.00 7.23 20.14
N TYR A 244 -2.88 7.84 20.51
CA TYR A 244 -1.69 7.96 19.65
C TYR A 244 -0.98 6.61 19.40
N SER A 245 -0.91 5.75 20.40
CA SER A 245 -0.26 4.44 20.26
C SER A 245 -1.05 3.48 19.36
N PHE A 246 -2.38 3.61 19.29
CA PHE A 246 -3.25 2.70 18.53
C PHE A 246 -3.88 3.30 17.29
N LYS A 247 -3.82 4.62 17.12
CA LYS A 247 -4.24 5.28 15.88
C LYS A 247 -3.02 5.57 15.02
N PRO A 248 -3.13 5.48 13.69
CA PRO A 248 -2.09 6.05 12.83
C PRO A 248 -1.98 7.54 13.14
N PRO A 249 -0.79 8.15 13.00
CA PRO A 249 -0.65 9.59 13.06
C PRO A 249 -1.53 10.19 11.94
N LEU A 250 -2.61 10.84 12.35
CA LEU A 250 -3.50 11.56 11.45
C LEU A 250 -3.27 13.05 11.73
N ASP A 251 -3.05 13.81 10.68
CA ASP A 251 -3.07 15.26 10.77
C ASP A 251 -4.50 15.76 11.09
N GLU A 252 -4.59 16.97 11.63
CA GLU A 252 -5.87 17.59 12.04
C GLU A 252 -6.86 17.75 10.88
N GLU A 253 -6.37 17.75 9.66
CA GLU A 253 -7.13 17.92 8.43
C GLU A 253 -7.80 16.62 7.96
N THR A 254 -7.38 15.46 8.48
CA THR A 254 -7.95 14.15 8.11
C THR A 254 -9.24 13.90 8.87
N TYR A 255 -10.37 14.03 8.18
CA TYR A 255 -11.69 13.80 8.77
C TYR A 255 -12.24 12.37 8.54
N PHE A 256 -11.67 11.61 7.60
CA PHE A 256 -12.03 10.23 7.32
C PHE A 256 -10.78 9.37 7.21
N PHE A 257 -10.81 8.22 7.88
CA PHE A 257 -9.75 7.23 7.86
C PHE A 257 -10.36 5.83 7.81
N LYS A 258 -9.90 5.00 6.87
CA LYS A 258 -10.29 3.60 6.78
C LYS A 258 -9.20 2.76 6.14
N GLU A 259 -8.94 1.58 6.70
CA GLU A 259 -8.15 0.55 6.04
C GLU A 259 -9.08 -0.34 5.20
N SER A 260 -8.73 -0.55 3.93
CA SER A 260 -9.37 -1.50 3.02
C SER A 260 -8.48 -2.74 2.83
N ASN A 261 -8.88 -3.67 1.97
CA ASN A 261 -8.01 -4.79 1.60
C ASN A 261 -6.79 -4.37 0.75
N TYR A 262 -6.81 -3.16 0.19
CA TYR A 262 -5.81 -2.66 -0.74
C TYR A 262 -4.99 -1.51 -0.16
N TYR A 263 -5.65 -0.51 0.47
CA TYR A 263 -5.05 0.76 0.87
C TYR A 263 -5.48 1.20 2.27
N THR A 264 -4.70 2.12 2.82
CA THR A 264 -5.14 3.02 3.87
C THR A 264 -5.75 4.25 3.23
N ILE A 265 -7.06 4.44 3.37
CA ILE A 265 -7.84 5.51 2.76
C ILE A 265 -7.96 6.68 3.73
N LYS A 266 -7.56 7.88 3.30
CA LYS A 266 -7.67 9.12 4.06
C LYS A 266 -8.36 10.18 3.22
N LEU A 267 -9.31 10.92 3.81
CA LEU A 267 -9.87 12.13 3.20
C LEU A 267 -9.50 13.33 4.05
N LYS A 268 -9.08 14.42 3.38
CA LYS A 268 -8.67 15.68 3.99
C LYS A 268 -9.38 16.86 3.32
N ARG A 269 -9.63 17.92 4.09
CA ARG A 269 -10.33 19.14 3.64
C ARG A 269 -9.53 20.42 3.92
N SER A 270 -8.25 20.45 3.70
CA SER A 270 -7.42 21.60 4.08
C SER A 270 -6.97 22.45 2.90
N ILE A 271 -7.01 21.90 1.70
CA ILE A 271 -6.44 22.53 0.51
C ILE A 271 -7.51 23.38 -0.16
N ARG A 272 -7.15 24.61 -0.56
CA ARG A 272 -7.95 25.42 -1.46
C ARG A 272 -7.40 25.29 -2.88
N GLY A 273 -8.30 25.05 -3.83
CA GLY A 273 -7.95 25.04 -5.24
C GLY A 273 -7.57 26.44 -5.76
N ASN A 274 -6.99 26.49 -6.94
CA ASN A 274 -6.68 27.75 -7.61
C ASN A 274 -7.94 28.58 -7.91
N ASN A 275 -9.12 27.96 -7.90
CA ASN A 275 -10.43 28.66 -7.97
C ASN A 275 -10.90 29.22 -6.62
N GLY A 276 -10.15 29.06 -5.54
CA GLY A 276 -10.47 29.52 -4.19
C GLY A 276 -11.42 28.60 -3.41
N ASN A 277 -12.01 27.58 -4.03
CA ASN A 277 -12.91 26.64 -3.38
C ASN A 277 -12.17 25.63 -2.50
N PRO A 278 -12.78 25.12 -1.41
CA PRO A 278 -12.22 24.02 -0.65
C PRO A 278 -12.24 22.74 -1.48
N LEU A 279 -11.13 22.00 -1.44
CA LEU A 279 -10.98 20.72 -2.11
C LEU A 279 -10.98 19.57 -1.11
N GLU A 280 -11.64 18.49 -1.48
CA GLU A 280 -11.49 17.19 -0.84
C GLU A 280 -10.33 16.46 -1.47
N SER A 281 -9.32 16.07 -0.70
CA SER A 281 -8.23 15.23 -1.18
C SER A 281 -8.40 13.79 -0.72
N LEU A 282 -8.22 12.85 -1.65
CA LEU A 282 -8.13 11.43 -1.36
C LEU A 282 -6.67 11.03 -1.36
N ALA A 283 -6.18 10.59 -0.19
CA ALA A 283 -4.87 9.97 -0.08
C ALA A 283 -5.01 8.46 0.15
N LEU A 284 -4.26 7.69 -0.62
CA LEU A 284 -4.12 6.24 -0.48
C LEU A 284 -2.70 5.95 0.00
N ASP A 285 -2.61 5.28 1.12
CA ASP A 285 -1.37 5.09 1.88
C ASP A 285 -0.70 6.45 2.21
N HIS A 286 0.30 6.89 1.45
CA HIS A 286 0.96 8.18 1.70
C HIS A 286 0.85 9.19 0.53
N LEU A 287 0.30 8.77 -0.63
CA LEU A 287 0.11 9.65 -1.77
C LEU A 287 -1.30 10.21 -1.89
N VAL A 288 -1.39 11.46 -2.32
CA VAL A 288 -2.66 12.05 -2.74
C VAL A 288 -2.96 11.60 -4.17
N HIS A 289 -4.06 10.88 -4.34
CA HIS A 289 -4.50 10.33 -5.62
C HIS A 289 -5.52 11.23 -6.34
N SER A 290 -6.24 12.07 -5.61
CA SER A 290 -7.16 13.02 -6.24
C SER A 290 -7.45 14.24 -5.37
N TYR A 291 -7.80 15.32 -6.05
CA TYR A 291 -8.44 16.53 -5.49
C TYR A 291 -9.80 16.68 -6.15
N THR A 292 -10.83 16.91 -5.34
CA THR A 292 -12.22 17.02 -5.80
C THR A 292 -12.85 18.29 -5.27
N ASP A 293 -13.31 19.18 -6.14
CA ASP A 293 -14.22 20.27 -5.79
C ASP A 293 -15.65 19.72 -5.75
N LEU A 294 -16.26 19.69 -4.56
CA LEU A 294 -17.62 19.17 -4.41
C LEU A 294 -18.67 20.11 -5.02
N SER A 295 -18.37 21.40 -5.11
CA SER A 295 -19.27 22.44 -5.61
C SER A 295 -19.22 22.57 -7.14
N ASP A 296 -18.07 22.27 -7.75
CA ASP A 296 -17.88 22.37 -9.20
C ASP A 296 -17.33 21.05 -9.80
N PRO A 297 -18.17 20.24 -10.45
CA PRO A 297 -17.70 19.01 -11.10
C PRO A 297 -16.82 19.25 -12.33
N LEU A 298 -16.76 20.48 -12.86
CA LEU A 298 -15.95 20.84 -14.02
C LEU A 298 -14.56 21.35 -13.63
N TYR A 299 -14.29 21.55 -12.34
CA TYR A 299 -12.99 21.97 -11.87
C TYR A 299 -12.02 20.79 -11.78
N LEU A 300 -10.84 20.95 -12.35
CA LEU A 300 -9.76 19.96 -12.37
C LEU A 300 -8.50 20.59 -11.77
N GLU A 301 -8.13 20.15 -10.55
CA GLU A 301 -6.94 20.65 -9.85
C GLU A 301 -5.66 20.01 -10.38
N TYR A 302 -5.61 18.68 -10.48
CA TYR A 302 -4.43 18.00 -10.99
C TYR A 302 -4.16 18.33 -12.45
N GLU A 303 -2.92 18.67 -12.76
CA GLU A 303 -2.52 19.12 -14.08
C GLU A 303 -2.61 17.99 -15.11
N TYR A 304 -2.25 16.75 -14.77
CA TYR A 304 -2.31 15.65 -15.74
C TYR A 304 -3.75 15.33 -16.20
N ILE A 305 -4.76 15.50 -15.34
CA ILE A 305 -6.15 15.31 -15.76
C ILE A 305 -6.66 16.46 -16.65
N ARG A 306 -6.00 17.64 -16.62
CA ARG A 306 -6.24 18.69 -17.61
C ARG A 306 -5.73 18.26 -18.98
N ILE A 307 -4.60 17.55 -19.06
CA ILE A 307 -4.14 16.92 -20.32
C ILE A 307 -5.21 15.94 -20.83
N TYR A 308 -5.80 15.12 -19.96
CA TYR A 308 -6.90 14.24 -20.34
C TYR A 308 -8.08 15.04 -20.91
N GLU A 309 -8.47 16.12 -20.26
CA GLU A 309 -9.54 17.00 -20.72
C GLU A 309 -9.26 17.57 -22.12
N GLU A 310 -8.06 18.11 -22.34
CA GLU A 310 -7.65 18.67 -23.62
C GLU A 310 -7.73 17.64 -24.75
N MET A 311 -7.27 16.42 -24.51
CA MET A 311 -7.32 15.31 -25.47
C MET A 311 -8.77 14.87 -25.75
N VAL A 312 -9.60 14.72 -24.71
CA VAL A 312 -11.03 14.37 -24.87
C VAL A 312 -11.75 15.47 -25.63
N ARG A 313 -11.58 16.72 -25.27
CA ARG A 313 -12.22 17.88 -25.92
C ARG A 313 -11.88 17.95 -27.41
N TRP A 314 -10.61 17.76 -27.75
CA TRP A 314 -10.16 17.75 -29.14
C TRP A 314 -10.77 16.60 -29.92
N GLN A 315 -10.65 15.38 -29.42
CA GLN A 315 -11.07 14.18 -30.13
C GLN A 315 -12.60 14.01 -30.18
N SER A 316 -13.34 14.53 -29.17
CA SER A 316 -14.80 14.47 -29.11
C SER A 316 -15.50 15.64 -29.81
N SER A 317 -14.78 16.66 -30.27
CA SER A 317 -15.35 17.90 -30.83
C SER A 317 -16.37 17.66 -31.95
N LYS A 318 -16.25 16.56 -32.70
CA LYS A 318 -17.12 16.19 -33.82
C LYS A 318 -18.08 15.03 -33.47
N ARG A 319 -18.18 14.61 -32.19
CA ARG A 319 -18.97 13.44 -31.77
C ARG A 319 -20.11 13.85 -30.86
N LYS A 320 -21.28 13.25 -31.07
CA LYS A 320 -22.48 13.47 -30.20
C LYS A 320 -22.44 12.61 -28.93
N SER A 321 -21.80 11.47 -28.98
CA SER A 321 -21.62 10.53 -27.87
C SER A 321 -20.31 9.77 -28.02
N PHE A 322 -19.78 9.26 -26.93
CA PHE A 322 -18.60 8.40 -26.90
C PHE A 322 -18.64 7.47 -25.68
N LYS A 323 -17.90 6.38 -25.76
CA LYS A 323 -17.77 5.40 -24.66
C LYS A 323 -16.37 5.46 -24.08
N VAL A 324 -16.28 5.54 -22.75
CA VAL A 324 -15.02 5.63 -22.02
C VAL A 324 -14.88 4.54 -20.96
N LEU A 325 -13.69 4.01 -20.83
CA LEU A 325 -13.27 3.07 -19.80
C LEU A 325 -12.19 3.70 -18.94
N PHE A 326 -12.39 3.69 -17.63
CA PHE A 326 -11.36 4.03 -16.66
C PHE A 326 -10.86 2.76 -15.98
N LEU A 327 -9.57 2.50 -16.02
CA LEU A 327 -8.89 1.48 -15.25
C LEU A 327 -8.27 2.17 -14.04
N GLY A 328 -8.91 2.00 -12.88
CA GLY A 328 -8.68 2.78 -11.68
C GLY A 328 -9.73 3.88 -11.52
N GLY A 329 -10.34 3.95 -10.35
CA GLY A 329 -11.37 4.95 -10.02
C GLY A 329 -10.80 6.16 -9.28
N GLY A 330 -9.85 5.93 -8.41
CA GLY A 330 -9.34 6.96 -7.51
C GLY A 330 -10.49 7.73 -6.85
N GLY A 331 -10.39 9.06 -6.82
CA GLY A 331 -11.48 9.93 -6.32
C GLY A 331 -12.62 10.18 -7.30
N TYR A 332 -12.66 9.49 -8.44
CA TYR A 332 -13.67 9.68 -9.49
C TYR A 332 -13.74 11.12 -10.04
N THR A 333 -12.72 11.92 -9.85
CA THR A 333 -12.73 13.34 -10.26
C THR A 333 -12.96 13.48 -11.77
N PHE A 334 -12.20 12.73 -12.59
CA PHE A 334 -12.34 12.82 -14.03
C PHE A 334 -13.57 12.08 -14.59
N PRO A 335 -13.96 10.90 -14.12
CA PRO A 335 -15.28 10.31 -14.47
C PRO A 335 -16.46 11.25 -14.19
N ARG A 336 -16.45 11.94 -13.04
CA ARG A 336 -17.48 12.92 -12.66
C ARG A 336 -17.47 14.16 -13.58
N PHE A 337 -16.28 14.62 -13.95
CA PHE A 337 -16.12 15.70 -14.95
C PHE A 337 -16.72 15.30 -16.29
N ILE A 338 -16.42 14.10 -16.81
CA ILE A 338 -16.97 13.59 -18.08
C ILE A 338 -18.49 13.51 -18.00
N GLU A 339 -19.07 12.99 -16.93
CA GLU A 339 -20.51 12.91 -16.74
C GLU A 339 -21.18 14.28 -16.79
N ALA A 340 -20.58 15.29 -16.14
CA ALA A 340 -21.12 16.64 -16.09
C ALA A 340 -20.99 17.38 -17.43
N LYS A 341 -19.85 17.24 -18.12
CA LYS A 341 -19.57 17.97 -19.36
C LYS A 341 -20.15 17.31 -20.59
N TYR A 342 -20.25 15.98 -20.60
CA TYR A 342 -20.70 15.18 -21.73
C TYR A 342 -21.86 14.25 -21.35
N PRO A 343 -23.10 14.75 -21.25
CA PRO A 343 -24.25 13.99 -20.70
C PRO A 343 -24.61 12.71 -21.48
N ASN A 344 -24.15 12.60 -22.74
CA ASN A 344 -24.36 11.45 -23.60
C ASN A 344 -23.18 10.47 -23.63
N ALA A 345 -22.14 10.69 -22.81
CA ALA A 345 -21.05 9.75 -22.69
C ALA A 345 -21.46 8.51 -21.89
N GLU A 346 -21.03 7.34 -22.35
CA GLU A 346 -21.11 6.08 -21.60
C GLU A 346 -19.82 5.92 -20.80
N ILE A 347 -19.94 5.84 -19.46
CA ILE A 347 -18.80 5.88 -18.56
C ILE A 347 -18.75 4.58 -17.76
N GLU A 348 -17.65 3.84 -17.91
CA GLU A 348 -17.35 2.65 -17.15
C GLU A 348 -16.05 2.88 -16.35
N VAL A 349 -16.10 2.56 -15.05
CA VAL A 349 -14.95 2.66 -14.13
C VAL A 349 -14.74 1.29 -13.51
N VAL A 350 -13.60 0.69 -13.75
CA VAL A 350 -13.16 -0.57 -13.15
C VAL A 350 -12.22 -0.23 -12.01
N GLU A 351 -12.63 -0.55 -10.79
CA GLU A 351 -11.91 -0.26 -9.56
C GLU A 351 -11.82 -1.53 -8.71
N ILE A 352 -10.60 -1.89 -8.33
CA ILE A 352 -10.34 -3.11 -7.58
C ILE A 352 -10.82 -3.01 -6.13
N ASP A 353 -10.76 -1.83 -5.54
CA ASP A 353 -11.12 -1.61 -4.13
C ASP A 353 -12.59 -1.17 -3.98
N PRO A 354 -13.49 -2.03 -3.46
CA PRO A 354 -14.89 -1.67 -3.24
C PRO A 354 -15.06 -0.52 -2.24
N GLN A 355 -14.06 -0.29 -1.37
CA GLN A 355 -14.13 0.82 -0.42
C GLN A 355 -13.87 2.16 -1.12
N ILE A 356 -13.00 2.21 -2.13
CA ILE A 356 -12.79 3.40 -2.96
C ILE A 356 -14.10 3.77 -3.68
N ILE A 357 -14.78 2.78 -4.30
CA ILE A 357 -16.08 3.02 -4.95
C ILE A 357 -17.09 3.60 -3.94
N ARG A 358 -17.12 3.05 -2.72
CA ARG A 358 -18.02 3.50 -1.66
C ARG A 358 -17.69 4.91 -1.19
N VAL A 359 -16.43 5.16 -0.84
CA VAL A 359 -15.96 6.46 -0.33
C VAL A 359 -16.19 7.55 -1.37
N SER A 360 -15.92 7.28 -2.64
CA SER A 360 -16.15 8.25 -3.72
C SER A 360 -17.63 8.61 -3.88
N LYS A 361 -18.53 7.64 -3.73
CA LYS A 361 -19.99 7.88 -3.73
C LYS A 361 -20.49 8.62 -2.49
N GLU A 362 -19.93 8.35 -1.33
CA GLU A 362 -20.40 8.93 -0.07
C GLU A 362 -19.81 10.33 0.19
N TYR A 363 -18.57 10.59 -0.22
CA TYR A 363 -17.80 11.77 0.19
C TYR A 363 -17.26 12.62 -0.96
N LEU A 364 -17.06 12.07 -2.17
CA LEU A 364 -16.39 12.78 -3.27
C LEU A 364 -17.35 13.25 -4.39
N GLY A 365 -18.60 13.50 -4.05
CA GLY A 365 -19.55 14.23 -4.89
C GLY A 365 -20.15 13.43 -6.05
N ILE A 366 -20.09 12.09 -6.04
CA ILE A 366 -20.81 11.28 -7.03
C ILE A 366 -22.29 11.29 -6.69
N SER A 367 -23.12 11.73 -7.62
CA SER A 367 -24.56 11.78 -7.46
C SER A 367 -25.17 10.38 -7.26
N LYS A 368 -26.23 10.29 -6.44
CA LYS A 368 -27.02 9.05 -6.34
C LYS A 368 -27.70 8.67 -7.67
N LYS A 369 -27.86 9.62 -8.60
CA LYS A 369 -28.44 9.45 -9.94
C LYS A 369 -27.36 9.32 -11.03
N THR A 370 -26.10 9.07 -10.64
CA THR A 370 -24.98 8.95 -11.58
C THR A 370 -25.25 7.88 -12.64
N LYS A 371 -24.83 8.15 -13.86
CA LYS A 371 -24.77 7.19 -14.96
C LYS A 371 -23.42 6.44 -15.02
N ILE A 372 -22.47 6.81 -14.17
CA ILE A 372 -21.17 6.14 -14.10
C ILE A 372 -21.36 4.71 -13.63
N ARG A 373 -21.05 3.75 -14.48
CA ARG A 373 -21.06 2.32 -14.17
C ARG A 373 -19.77 1.95 -13.47
N SER A 374 -19.83 1.82 -12.14
CA SER A 374 -18.68 1.33 -11.35
C SER A 374 -18.70 -0.21 -11.32
N ILE A 375 -17.58 -0.83 -11.66
CA ILE A 375 -17.36 -2.27 -11.72
C ILE A 375 -16.26 -2.59 -10.73
N ASN A 376 -16.57 -3.40 -9.70
CA ASN A 376 -15.58 -3.82 -8.72
C ASN A 376 -14.88 -5.09 -9.21
N GLU A 377 -13.77 -4.91 -9.89
CA GLU A 377 -13.00 -5.99 -10.49
C GLU A 377 -11.54 -5.57 -10.70
N ASP A 378 -10.64 -6.52 -10.85
CA ASP A 378 -9.28 -6.25 -11.33
C ASP A 378 -9.30 -5.78 -12.78
N GLY A 379 -8.55 -4.70 -13.09
CA GLY A 379 -8.57 -4.08 -14.42
C GLY A 379 -8.15 -5.01 -15.54
N ARG A 380 -7.15 -5.88 -15.29
CA ARG A 380 -6.69 -6.85 -16.28
C ARG A 380 -7.72 -7.96 -16.51
N TRP A 381 -8.29 -8.47 -15.43
CA TRP A 381 -9.33 -9.50 -15.50
C TRP A 381 -10.55 -9.00 -16.29
N PHE A 382 -11.00 -7.77 -16.00
CA PHE A 382 -12.08 -7.14 -16.76
C PHE A 382 -11.76 -7.07 -18.25
N VAL A 383 -10.61 -6.52 -18.62
CA VAL A 383 -10.20 -6.33 -20.02
C VAL A 383 -10.07 -7.67 -20.75
N MET A 384 -9.50 -8.68 -20.11
CA MET A 384 -9.32 -10.02 -20.68
C MET A 384 -10.67 -10.72 -20.97
N ASN A 385 -11.66 -10.52 -20.09
CA ASN A 385 -12.99 -11.13 -20.19
C ASN A 385 -14.00 -10.28 -20.96
N CYS A 386 -13.67 -9.03 -21.29
CA CYS A 386 -14.54 -8.15 -22.06
C CYS A 386 -14.69 -8.70 -23.49
N LYS A 387 -15.95 -9.04 -23.86
CA LYS A 387 -16.29 -9.60 -25.18
C LYS A 387 -16.37 -8.54 -26.27
N GLU A 388 -16.47 -7.27 -25.88
CA GLU A 388 -16.54 -6.14 -26.81
C GLU A 388 -15.20 -6.01 -27.56
N LYS A 389 -15.26 -5.52 -28.80
CA LYS A 389 -14.12 -5.15 -29.62
C LYS A 389 -14.41 -3.80 -30.25
N GLU A 390 -13.38 -2.98 -30.40
CA GLU A 390 -13.49 -1.66 -31.08
C GLU A 390 -14.67 -0.82 -30.56
N SER A 391 -14.92 -0.87 -29.24
CA SER A 391 -16.12 -0.26 -28.63
C SER A 391 -15.80 1.04 -27.88
N TYR A 392 -14.59 1.20 -27.36
CA TYR A 392 -14.21 2.37 -26.58
C TYR A 392 -13.57 3.44 -27.43
N ASP A 393 -14.01 4.68 -27.22
CA ASP A 393 -13.40 5.87 -27.79
C ASP A 393 -12.18 6.31 -26.98
N PHE A 394 -12.23 6.12 -25.64
CA PHE A 394 -11.16 6.43 -24.73
C PHE A 394 -10.99 5.32 -23.71
N ILE A 395 -9.74 4.97 -23.41
CA ILE A 395 -9.36 4.13 -22.26
C ILE A 395 -8.35 4.91 -21.45
N PHE A 396 -8.63 5.12 -20.17
CA PHE A 396 -7.73 5.76 -19.21
C PHE A 396 -7.08 4.72 -18.35
N GLY A 397 -5.76 4.63 -18.40
CA GLY A 397 -4.91 3.81 -17.53
C GLY A 397 -4.43 4.66 -16.35
N ASP A 398 -5.16 4.66 -15.25
CA ASP A 398 -4.87 5.47 -14.07
C ASP A 398 -4.99 4.63 -12.79
N ALA A 399 -4.43 3.42 -12.85
CA ALA A 399 -4.39 2.50 -11.73
C ALA A 399 -2.98 2.52 -11.12
N PHE A 400 -2.87 3.04 -9.90
CA PHE A 400 -1.62 3.11 -9.16
C PHE A 400 -1.72 2.33 -7.85
N ASN A 401 -0.61 1.67 -7.49
CA ASN A 401 -0.36 1.15 -6.17
C ASN A 401 0.79 1.99 -5.59
N ASP A 402 0.43 3.05 -4.85
CA ASP A 402 1.36 4.07 -4.41
C ASP A 402 2.04 4.79 -5.61
N LEU A 403 3.35 4.72 -5.77
CA LEU A 403 4.09 5.35 -6.89
C LEU A 403 4.13 4.47 -8.15
N SER A 404 3.76 3.20 -8.07
CA SER A 404 3.89 2.27 -9.19
C SER A 404 2.54 1.89 -9.79
N ILE A 405 2.53 1.68 -11.12
CA ILE A 405 1.44 0.98 -11.80
C ILE A 405 1.59 -0.51 -11.49
N PRO A 406 0.50 -1.24 -11.16
CA PRO A 406 0.56 -2.68 -10.98
C PRO A 406 1.16 -3.36 -12.22
N TYR A 407 2.21 -4.16 -12.03
CA TYR A 407 3.04 -4.70 -13.11
C TYR A 407 2.22 -5.40 -14.21
N HIS A 408 1.17 -6.13 -13.83
CA HIS A 408 0.29 -6.88 -14.77
C HIS A 408 -0.56 -5.97 -15.68
N LEU A 409 -0.62 -4.65 -15.41
CA LEU A 409 -1.30 -3.65 -16.24
C LEU A 409 -0.35 -2.93 -17.21
N THR A 410 0.94 -3.30 -17.22
CA THR A 410 1.96 -2.59 -18.00
C THR A 410 2.55 -3.42 -19.14
N THR A 411 2.15 -4.68 -19.26
CA THR A 411 2.74 -5.64 -20.19
C THR A 411 2.26 -5.46 -21.62
N LYS A 412 3.06 -5.95 -22.57
CA LYS A 412 2.75 -5.98 -24.01
C LYS A 412 1.47 -6.73 -24.30
N GLU A 413 1.25 -7.84 -23.60
CA GLU A 413 0.06 -8.69 -23.73
C GLU A 413 -1.20 -7.93 -23.28
N PHE A 414 -1.10 -7.20 -22.18
CA PHE A 414 -2.20 -6.37 -21.71
C PHE A 414 -2.47 -5.19 -22.65
N ALA A 415 -1.43 -4.50 -23.13
CA ALA A 415 -1.54 -3.42 -24.10
C ALA A 415 -2.23 -3.89 -25.41
N ALA A 416 -1.96 -5.12 -25.86
CA ALA A 416 -2.63 -5.72 -27.01
C ALA A 416 -4.14 -5.90 -26.78
N GLN A 417 -4.56 -6.25 -25.55
CA GLN A 417 -5.98 -6.35 -25.21
C GLN A 417 -6.64 -4.96 -25.14
N LEU A 418 -5.95 -3.94 -24.62
CA LEU A 418 -6.46 -2.57 -24.64
C LEU A 418 -6.65 -2.08 -26.08
N LYS A 419 -5.68 -2.35 -26.96
CA LYS A 419 -5.81 -2.03 -28.41
C LYS A 419 -6.99 -2.73 -29.04
N ARG A 420 -7.29 -3.99 -28.68
CA ARG A 420 -8.46 -4.74 -29.16
C ARG A 420 -9.79 -4.08 -28.79
N LEU A 421 -9.86 -3.46 -27.61
CA LEU A 421 -11.06 -2.79 -27.11
C LEU A 421 -11.26 -1.39 -27.73
N LEU A 422 -10.17 -0.71 -28.12
CA LEU A 422 -10.22 0.62 -28.70
C LEU A 422 -10.79 0.60 -30.12
N LYS A 423 -11.64 1.58 -30.42
CA LYS A 423 -12.03 1.90 -31.79
C LYS A 423 -10.77 2.27 -32.61
N PRO A 424 -10.83 2.17 -33.96
CA PRO A 424 -9.67 2.52 -34.80
C PRO A 424 -9.06 3.91 -34.53
N ASN A 425 -9.90 4.89 -34.21
CA ASN A 425 -9.51 6.25 -33.82
C ASN A 425 -9.67 6.47 -32.31
N GLY A 426 -9.69 5.43 -31.51
CA GLY A 426 -9.74 5.51 -30.04
C GLY A 426 -8.39 5.83 -29.46
N LEU A 427 -8.38 6.30 -28.21
CA LEU A 427 -7.19 6.71 -27.48
C LEU A 427 -7.02 5.90 -26.21
N LEU A 428 -5.83 5.36 -26.00
CA LEU A 428 -5.32 4.99 -24.69
C LEU A 428 -4.59 6.21 -24.11
N LEU A 429 -4.95 6.65 -22.92
CA LEU A 429 -4.26 7.68 -22.16
C LEU A 429 -3.82 7.06 -20.84
N ALA A 430 -2.52 6.90 -20.66
CA ALA A 430 -1.96 6.31 -19.47
C ALA A 430 -1.22 7.37 -18.65
N ASN A 431 -1.61 7.51 -17.39
CA ASN A 431 -0.85 8.26 -16.40
C ASN A 431 0.44 7.51 -16.07
N VAL A 432 1.56 8.18 -16.04
CA VAL A 432 2.86 7.61 -15.68
C VAL A 432 3.62 8.59 -14.80
N ILE A 433 4.02 8.11 -13.63
CA ILE A 433 4.89 8.86 -12.72
C ILE A 433 6.29 8.24 -12.83
N ASP A 434 7.29 9.05 -13.21
CA ASP A 434 8.69 8.59 -13.27
C ASP A 434 9.65 9.76 -13.03
N SER A 435 10.90 9.45 -12.72
CA SER A 435 11.98 10.41 -12.79
C SER A 435 12.39 10.55 -14.26
N PHE A 436 12.15 11.72 -14.84
CA PHE A 436 12.40 11.95 -16.26
C PHE A 436 13.88 11.76 -16.61
N GLU A 437 14.78 12.12 -15.70
CA GLU A 437 16.22 12.05 -15.92
C GLU A 437 16.82 10.67 -15.58
N ARG A 438 16.28 9.96 -14.58
CA ARG A 438 16.89 8.75 -14.02
C ARG A 438 15.99 7.51 -14.10
N GLY A 439 14.70 7.71 -14.31
CA GLY A 439 13.72 6.64 -14.38
C GLY A 439 13.87 5.77 -15.63
N ALA A 440 13.55 4.50 -15.47
CA ALA A 440 13.59 3.52 -16.56
C ALA A 440 12.21 2.91 -16.85
N PHE A 441 11.19 3.23 -16.05
CA PHE A 441 9.85 2.69 -16.24
C PHE A 441 9.13 3.36 -17.41
N MET A 442 9.08 4.69 -17.45
CA MET A 442 8.40 5.43 -18.53
C MET A 442 8.99 5.10 -19.91
N PRO A 443 10.32 5.11 -20.16
CA PRO A 443 10.86 4.69 -21.45
C PRO A 443 10.57 3.22 -21.77
N SER A 444 10.55 2.30 -20.79
CA SER A 444 10.18 0.90 -20.99
C SER A 444 8.72 0.75 -21.38
N TYR A 445 7.83 1.48 -20.70
CA TYR A 445 6.40 1.44 -20.98
C TYR A 445 6.07 2.02 -22.38
N ILE A 446 6.70 3.14 -22.75
CA ILE A 446 6.53 3.74 -24.09
C ILE A 446 6.99 2.75 -25.18
N ARG A 447 8.16 2.12 -25.04
CA ARG A 447 8.64 1.10 -25.98
C ARG A 447 7.71 -0.10 -26.06
N THR A 448 7.18 -0.53 -24.91
CA THR A 448 6.21 -1.63 -24.87
C THR A 448 4.93 -1.28 -25.64
N LEU A 449 4.46 -0.04 -25.51
CA LEU A 449 3.31 0.43 -26.29
C LEU A 449 3.67 0.60 -27.79
N GLU A 450 4.88 1.04 -28.14
CA GLU A 450 5.33 1.12 -29.54
C GLU A 450 5.34 -0.24 -30.24
N GLU A 451 5.71 -1.33 -29.52
CA GLU A 451 5.61 -2.70 -30.04
C GLU A 451 4.18 -3.13 -30.40
N VAL A 452 3.19 -2.59 -29.71
CA VAL A 452 1.78 -2.95 -29.90
C VAL A 452 1.08 -2.00 -30.87
N PHE A 453 1.23 -0.71 -30.66
CA PHE A 453 0.51 0.32 -31.43
C PHE A 453 1.27 0.76 -32.69
N GLY A 454 2.58 0.54 -32.71
CA GLY A 454 3.49 1.01 -33.75
C GLY A 454 4.21 2.31 -33.40
N ARG A 455 5.44 2.44 -33.88
CA ARG A 455 6.20 3.70 -33.74
C ARG A 455 5.44 4.84 -34.42
N GLY A 456 5.46 6.01 -33.81
CA GLY A 456 4.71 7.17 -34.32
C GLY A 456 3.24 7.21 -33.91
N ASN A 457 2.70 6.10 -33.36
CA ASN A 457 1.35 6.04 -32.81
C ASN A 457 1.32 6.17 -31.27
N VAL A 458 2.49 6.33 -30.66
CA VAL A 458 2.68 6.57 -29.22
C VAL A 458 3.32 7.93 -29.03
N HIS A 459 2.75 8.74 -28.14
CA HIS A 459 3.17 10.10 -27.88
C HIS A 459 3.31 10.32 -26.38
N LEU A 460 4.27 11.17 -25.99
CA LEU A 460 4.46 11.59 -24.61
C LEU A 460 4.02 13.05 -24.47
N LEU A 461 3.10 13.30 -23.53
CA LEU A 461 2.64 14.61 -23.15
C LEU A 461 3.14 14.93 -21.73
N THR A 462 3.76 16.08 -21.59
CA THR A 462 4.37 16.55 -20.34
C THR A 462 3.72 17.85 -19.89
N LEU A 463 3.96 18.24 -18.64
CA LEU A 463 3.48 19.50 -18.06
C LEU A 463 4.40 20.69 -18.36
N SER A 464 5.57 20.44 -18.93
CA SER A 464 6.55 21.47 -19.32
C SER A 464 7.20 21.12 -20.64
N SER A 465 7.52 22.14 -21.43
CA SER A 465 8.34 22.01 -22.64
C SER A 465 9.84 21.97 -22.33
N ASN A 466 10.26 22.28 -21.13
CA ASN A 466 11.66 22.21 -20.71
C ASN A 466 11.97 20.81 -20.15
N TYR A 467 12.36 19.91 -21.04
CA TYR A 467 12.61 18.50 -20.73
C TYR A 467 13.89 18.26 -19.90
N ASP A 468 14.77 19.24 -19.80
CA ASP A 468 16.07 19.09 -19.14
C ASP A 468 15.99 19.28 -17.61
N HIS A 469 14.83 19.70 -17.08
CA HIS A 469 14.60 19.99 -15.66
C HIS A 469 13.23 19.50 -15.14
N ILE A 470 12.74 18.40 -15.67
CA ILE A 470 11.41 17.88 -15.26
C ILE A 470 11.46 17.17 -13.90
N GLY A 471 12.58 16.52 -13.55
CA GLY A 471 12.69 15.74 -12.32
C GLY A 471 11.68 14.58 -12.23
N ILE A 472 11.14 14.33 -11.03
CA ILE A 472 10.00 13.43 -10.86
C ILE A 472 8.74 14.15 -11.33
N SER A 473 8.08 13.60 -12.32
CA SER A 473 6.89 14.21 -12.91
C SER A 473 5.84 13.18 -13.28
N THR A 474 4.60 13.67 -13.33
CA THR A 474 3.48 12.95 -13.89
C THR A 474 3.35 13.30 -15.36
N CYS A 475 3.48 12.30 -16.23
CA CYS A 475 3.37 12.43 -17.67
C CYS A 475 2.18 11.62 -18.18
N VAL A 476 1.65 11.97 -19.35
CA VAL A 476 0.60 11.20 -20.01
C VAL A 476 1.16 10.57 -21.28
N VAL A 477 1.13 9.24 -21.33
CA VAL A 477 1.45 8.49 -22.54
C VAL A 477 0.17 8.24 -23.30
N VAL A 478 0.12 8.68 -24.57
CA VAL A 478 -1.04 8.54 -25.43
C VAL A 478 -0.72 7.58 -26.56
N ALA A 479 -1.59 6.59 -26.80
CA ALA A 479 -1.46 5.67 -27.92
C ALA A 479 -2.80 5.51 -28.68
N SER A 480 -2.72 5.31 -30.00
CA SER A 480 -3.89 5.09 -30.84
C SER A 480 -3.63 4.01 -31.89
N PRO A 481 -4.63 3.15 -32.20
CA PRO A 481 -4.46 2.10 -33.22
C PRO A 481 -4.10 2.61 -34.63
N LYS A 482 -4.61 3.77 -35.04
CA LYS A 482 -4.39 4.35 -36.39
C LYS A 482 -3.48 5.60 -36.44
N GLY A 483 -2.87 5.95 -35.31
CA GLY A 483 -2.09 7.18 -35.19
C GLY A 483 -2.93 8.41 -34.87
N LEU A 484 -2.26 9.50 -34.59
CA LEU A 484 -2.85 10.76 -34.13
C LEU A 484 -2.27 11.95 -34.88
N ASP A 485 -3.14 12.88 -35.28
CA ASP A 485 -2.76 14.18 -35.76
C ASP A 485 -2.40 15.12 -34.59
N MET A 486 -1.19 14.92 -34.03
CA MET A 486 -0.73 15.73 -32.90
C MET A 486 -0.47 17.20 -33.28
N GLU A 487 -0.19 17.51 -34.54
CA GLU A 487 -0.10 18.90 -35.01
C GLU A 487 -1.48 19.56 -34.97
N GLY A 488 -2.50 18.86 -35.45
CA GLY A 488 -3.90 19.32 -35.37
C GLY A 488 -4.36 19.48 -33.92
N PHE A 489 -3.96 18.58 -33.04
CA PHE A 489 -4.21 18.72 -31.59
C PHE A 489 -3.59 20.00 -31.03
N VAL A 490 -2.29 20.22 -31.25
CA VAL A 490 -1.58 21.40 -30.73
C VAL A 490 -2.19 22.69 -31.29
N LYS A 491 -2.56 22.72 -32.59
CA LYS A 491 -3.24 23.86 -33.18
C LYS A 491 -4.63 24.12 -32.58
N ALA A 492 -5.39 23.07 -32.35
CA ALA A 492 -6.73 23.17 -31.77
C ALA A 492 -6.72 23.66 -30.31
N VAL A 493 -5.77 23.18 -29.51
CA VAL A 493 -5.62 23.61 -28.10
C VAL A 493 -5.12 25.06 -28.03
N LYS A 494 -4.13 25.46 -28.87
CA LYS A 494 -3.62 26.85 -28.97
C LYS A 494 -4.64 27.84 -29.55
N GLY A 495 -5.51 27.40 -30.45
CA GLY A 495 -6.48 28.26 -31.13
C GLY A 495 -7.67 28.70 -30.25
N ASN A 496 -7.88 28.11 -29.10
CA ASN A 496 -8.97 28.44 -28.17
C ASN A 496 -8.67 29.62 -27.20
N GLY A 497 -7.68 30.43 -27.48
CA GLY A 497 -7.42 31.82 -27.07
C GLY A 497 -7.43 32.23 -25.60
N ASP A 498 -8.12 31.53 -24.69
CA ASP A 498 -8.39 32.01 -23.34
C ASP A 498 -7.96 31.06 -22.21
N LYS A 499 -7.29 29.96 -22.50
CA LYS A 499 -6.79 29.04 -21.46
C LYS A 499 -5.32 28.73 -21.65
N GLU A 500 -4.58 28.86 -20.59
CA GLU A 500 -3.22 28.36 -20.51
C GLU A 500 -3.17 26.87 -20.88
N ILE A 501 -2.31 26.53 -21.83
CA ILE A 501 -2.18 25.15 -22.32
C ILE A 501 -1.44 24.34 -21.28
N THR A 502 -2.03 23.25 -20.85
CA THR A 502 -1.40 22.35 -19.88
C THR A 502 -0.50 21.32 -20.57
N SER A 503 -0.91 20.82 -21.74
CA SER A 503 -0.19 19.74 -22.41
C SER A 503 0.91 20.23 -23.35
N HIS A 504 2.12 19.71 -23.14
CA HIS A 504 3.24 19.86 -24.06
C HIS A 504 3.55 18.52 -24.72
N VAL A 505 3.28 18.43 -26.02
CA VAL A 505 3.58 17.22 -26.81
C VAL A 505 5.07 17.16 -27.10
N MET A 506 5.74 16.12 -26.66
CA MET A 506 7.14 15.89 -27.03
C MET A 506 7.26 15.54 -28.50
N PRO A 507 8.09 16.26 -29.28
CA PRO A 507 8.34 15.93 -30.69
C PRO A 507 8.86 14.49 -30.83
N GLN A 508 8.47 13.81 -31.93
CA GLN A 508 8.81 12.39 -32.10
C GLN A 508 10.32 12.12 -32.21
N ASP A 509 11.07 13.01 -32.85
CA ASP A 509 12.52 12.96 -32.92
C ASP A 509 13.16 13.03 -31.52
N ARG A 510 12.68 13.95 -30.67
CA ARG A 510 13.12 14.12 -29.29
C ARG A 510 12.71 12.90 -28.44
N LEU A 511 11.49 12.37 -28.63
CA LEU A 511 11.04 11.15 -27.96
C LEU A 511 11.95 9.96 -28.31
N GLN A 512 12.26 9.77 -29.59
CA GLN A 512 13.14 8.67 -30.00
C GLN A 512 14.57 8.85 -29.50
N GLN A 513 15.07 10.09 -29.39
CA GLN A 513 16.34 10.38 -28.76
C GLN A 513 16.30 10.02 -27.26
N TYR A 514 15.27 10.49 -26.53
CA TYR A 514 15.06 10.16 -25.12
C TYR A 514 15.05 8.66 -24.88
N LEU A 515 14.33 7.90 -25.71
CA LEU A 515 14.27 6.42 -25.62
C LEU A 515 15.62 5.74 -25.91
N LYS A 516 16.49 6.33 -26.72
CA LYS A 516 17.84 5.81 -26.98
C LYS A 516 18.80 6.04 -25.82
N GLU A 517 18.67 7.18 -25.17
CA GLU A 517 19.56 7.61 -24.09
C GLU A 517 19.23 6.94 -22.75
N ARG A 518 18.05 6.33 -22.62
CA ARG A 518 17.57 5.74 -21.37
C ARG A 518 17.58 4.21 -21.40
N PRO A 519 17.99 3.57 -20.30
CA PRO A 519 17.83 2.12 -20.17
C PRO A 519 16.34 1.79 -20.23
N SER A 520 16.00 0.79 -21.00
CA SER A 520 14.61 0.38 -21.17
C SER A 520 14.52 -1.08 -21.61
N VAL A 521 13.45 -1.74 -21.19
CA VAL A 521 13.12 -3.13 -21.54
C VAL A 521 11.69 -3.19 -22.08
N ILE A 522 11.39 -4.19 -22.88
CA ILE A 522 10.00 -4.49 -23.24
C ILE A 522 9.37 -5.24 -22.08
N LEU A 523 8.28 -4.70 -21.56
CA LEU A 523 7.53 -5.30 -20.46
C LEU A 523 6.62 -6.40 -21.00
N THR A 524 6.81 -7.62 -20.55
CA THR A 524 6.02 -8.81 -20.94
C THR A 524 5.49 -9.51 -19.71
N ASP A 525 4.52 -10.41 -19.87
CA ASP A 525 4.00 -11.20 -18.74
C ASP A 525 5.10 -12.06 -18.09
N ASP A 526 6.13 -12.44 -18.84
CA ASP A 526 7.27 -13.21 -18.34
C ASP A 526 8.37 -12.35 -17.70
N TYR A 527 8.45 -11.04 -18.06
CA TYR A 527 9.49 -10.14 -17.56
C TYR A 527 8.97 -8.72 -17.43
N VAL A 528 8.68 -8.31 -16.20
CA VAL A 528 8.05 -7.00 -15.89
C VAL A 528 8.59 -6.42 -14.57
N PRO A 529 9.88 -6.02 -14.52
CA PRO A 529 10.56 -5.59 -13.30
C PRO A 529 10.21 -4.12 -12.92
N VAL A 530 8.92 -3.78 -12.82
CA VAL A 530 8.44 -2.41 -12.58
C VAL A 530 9.10 -1.78 -11.36
N ASP A 531 9.14 -2.48 -10.22
CA ASP A 531 9.73 -1.95 -8.97
C ASP A 531 11.20 -1.54 -9.14
N ASN A 532 11.97 -2.30 -9.93
CA ASN A 532 13.37 -1.96 -10.22
C ASN A 532 13.48 -0.75 -11.15
N LEU A 533 12.57 -0.63 -12.11
CA LEU A 533 12.58 0.46 -13.09
C LEU A 533 12.18 1.80 -12.47
N ILE A 534 11.31 1.81 -11.45
CA ILE A 534 10.90 3.01 -10.71
C ILE A 534 11.76 3.29 -9.47
N ALA A 535 12.74 2.43 -9.14
CA ALA A 535 13.60 2.59 -7.97
C ALA A 535 14.20 4.01 -7.82
N PRO A 536 14.64 4.70 -8.91
CA PRO A 536 15.14 6.06 -8.82
C PRO A 536 14.14 7.06 -8.23
N ILE A 537 12.84 6.90 -8.43
CA ILE A 537 11.81 7.77 -7.83
C ILE A 537 11.84 7.65 -6.30
N PHE A 538 11.91 6.41 -5.79
CA PHE A 538 12.00 6.16 -4.35
C PHE A 538 13.28 6.73 -3.76
N GLU A 539 14.41 6.63 -4.49
CA GLU A 539 15.67 7.24 -4.07
C GLU A 539 15.60 8.77 -4.02
N GLU A 540 15.00 9.41 -5.02
CA GLU A 540 14.85 10.87 -5.06
C GLU A 540 13.86 11.39 -4.01
N ARG A 541 12.78 10.65 -3.76
CA ARG A 541 11.71 11.09 -2.84
C ARG A 541 12.02 10.78 -1.38
N PHE A 542 12.60 9.62 -1.10
CA PHE A 542 12.87 9.12 0.26
C PHE A 542 14.36 8.97 0.55
N GLY A 543 15.23 9.13 -0.46
CA GLY A 543 16.67 9.08 -0.34
C GLY A 543 17.27 10.43 0.11
N TYR A 544 18.53 10.38 0.51
CA TYR A 544 19.30 11.57 0.82
C TYR A 544 19.67 12.30 -0.46
N GLN A 545 19.18 13.51 -0.65
CA GLN A 545 19.77 14.41 -1.65
C GLN A 545 21.18 14.77 -1.17
N ARG A 546 22.20 14.37 -1.93
CA ARG A 546 23.60 14.76 -1.69
C ARG A 546 23.82 16.23 -1.98
#